data_7b91018016bb8ec9d665fd9ec431e85b
#
_entry.id   7b91018016bb8ec9d665fd9ec431e85b
#
_cell.length_a   1.000
_cell.length_b   1.000
_cell.length_c   1.000
_cell.angle_alpha   90.00
_cell.angle_beta   90.00
_cell.angle_gamma   90.00
#
_symmetry.space_group_name_H-M   'P 1'
#
loop_
_entity.id
_entity.type
_entity.pdbx_description
1 polymer ?
#
loop_
_entity_poly.entity_id
_entity_poly.type
_entity_poly.pdbx_seq_one_letter_code
_entity_poly.pdbx_strand_id
1 'polypeptide(L)'
;MNKTIKLLLTLVVVALLLPACNKGEGKGGTGTVQGYVRLVHHPDDDFELNADTMVAAKTDVFLVYGDEAYYGDDTETGPDGLYQFEYLRPGHYTVFAYSTLPTGEKVAESQTVELARGAVAEVPTIYIHDGKAYGTSIVKGQVIAAYYVKDDGVWQYHSEGPAYEHRVYIRKAGEELHFDDTRTGVDGCFAFQKLQPGEYEIFTVTEDAEEFPALLFQSVSVEESGRVYELEEPFVIRINL
;
A
#
# COMPACT_ATOMS: atom_id res chain seq x y z
N MET A 1 18.54 40.06 -39.37
CA MET A 1 17.78 39.55 -38.23
C MET A 1 18.25 40.31 -36.99
N ASN A 2 17.40 41.18 -36.42
CA ASN A 2 17.73 42.12 -35.36
C ASN A 2 18.13 41.41 -34.04
N LYS A 3 19.15 42.00 -33.33
CA LYS A 3 19.63 41.48 -32.03
C LYS A 3 18.46 41.23 -31.03
N THR A 4 17.43 42.05 -31.06
CA THR A 4 16.19 41.93 -30.27
C THR A 4 15.39 40.69 -30.62
N ILE A 5 15.28 40.31 -31.90
CA ILE A 5 14.57 39.10 -32.34
C ILE A 5 15.31 37.83 -31.92
N LYS A 6 16.68 37.85 -31.97
CA LYS A 6 17.49 36.73 -31.48
C LYS A 6 17.34 36.56 -29.97
N LEU A 7 17.32 37.65 -29.20
CA LEU A 7 17.13 37.61 -27.75
C LEU A 7 15.75 37.11 -27.36
N LEU A 8 14.67 37.53 -28.07
CA LEU A 8 13.32 37.03 -27.85
C LEU A 8 13.21 35.54 -28.19
N LEU A 9 13.82 35.09 -29.30
CA LEU A 9 13.80 33.67 -29.68
C LEU A 9 14.56 32.80 -28.66
N THR A 10 15.67 33.29 -28.09
CA THR A 10 16.43 32.59 -27.08
C THR A 10 15.63 32.51 -25.76
N LEU A 11 14.91 33.58 -25.39
CA LEU A 11 14.06 33.59 -24.18
C LEU A 11 12.87 32.62 -24.29
N VAL A 12 12.27 32.51 -25.48
CA VAL A 12 11.15 31.58 -25.75
C VAL A 12 11.64 30.12 -25.72
N VAL A 13 12.83 29.84 -26.25
CA VAL A 13 13.40 28.48 -26.24
C VAL A 13 13.81 28.06 -24.82
N VAL A 14 14.33 28.99 -24.00
CA VAL A 14 14.66 28.70 -22.58
C VAL A 14 13.38 28.47 -21.74
N ALA A 15 12.28 29.18 -22.03
CA ALA A 15 11.00 28.97 -21.35
C ALA A 15 10.35 27.60 -21.68
N LEU A 16 10.69 27.00 -22.83
CA LEU A 16 10.23 25.67 -23.25
C LEU A 16 11.05 24.51 -22.67
N LEU A 17 12.19 24.83 -22.02
CA LEU A 17 13.09 23.84 -21.42
C LEU A 17 12.97 23.76 -19.87
N LEU A 18 11.97 24.43 -19.28
CA LEU A 18 11.68 24.16 -17.88
C LEU A 18 11.18 22.73 -17.79
N PRO A 19 11.90 21.82 -17.10
CA PRO A 19 11.34 20.52 -16.82
C PRO A 19 10.06 20.77 -16.02
N ALA A 20 8.90 20.44 -16.60
CA ALA A 20 7.69 20.28 -15.82
C ALA A 20 8.06 19.25 -14.76
N CYS A 21 8.11 19.66 -13.51
CA CYS A 21 8.27 18.76 -12.38
C CYS A 21 7.04 17.85 -12.43
N ASN A 22 7.18 16.73 -13.12
CA ASN A 22 6.14 15.73 -13.25
C ASN A 22 6.13 15.00 -11.90
N LYS A 23 5.38 15.56 -10.96
CA LYS A 23 5.09 14.83 -9.74
C LYS A 23 4.33 13.58 -10.16
N GLY A 24 4.87 12.41 -9.87
CA GLY A 24 4.25 11.12 -10.15
C GLY A 24 2.81 11.00 -9.61
N GLU A 25 2.25 9.84 -9.68
CA GLU A 25 0.93 9.48 -9.17
C GLU A 25 0.72 9.90 -7.71
N GLY A 26 -0.52 9.93 -7.23
CA GLY A 26 -0.85 10.26 -5.84
C GLY A 26 -1.65 11.54 -5.66
N LYS A 27 -1.79 11.99 -4.41
CA LYS A 27 -2.60 13.16 -4.02
C LYS A 27 -2.01 14.49 -4.51
N GLY A 28 -2.90 15.48 -4.70
CA GLY A 28 -2.55 16.84 -5.11
C GLY A 28 -2.91 17.17 -6.56
N GLY A 29 -3.78 16.37 -7.17
CA GLY A 29 -4.42 16.64 -8.46
C GLY A 29 -5.88 17.05 -8.33
N THR A 30 -6.65 16.85 -9.41
CA THR A 30 -8.09 17.16 -9.51
C THR A 30 -8.89 16.00 -10.09
N GLY A 31 -8.28 14.83 -10.23
CA GLY A 31 -8.95 13.65 -10.74
C GLY A 31 -9.56 12.80 -9.63
N THR A 32 -10.46 11.91 -9.99
CA THR A 32 -11.13 10.96 -9.11
C THR A 32 -11.03 9.56 -9.69
N VAL A 33 -10.74 8.58 -8.86
CA VAL A 33 -10.87 7.15 -9.16
C VAL A 33 -12.02 6.63 -8.32
N GLN A 34 -12.99 5.96 -8.94
CA GLN A 34 -14.15 5.43 -8.24
C GLN A 34 -14.62 4.10 -8.83
N GLY A 35 -15.38 3.34 -8.04
CA GLY A 35 -15.94 2.07 -8.47
C GLY A 35 -16.78 1.42 -7.38
N TYR A 36 -17.16 0.17 -7.59
CA TYR A 36 -18.00 -0.58 -6.67
C TYR A 36 -17.29 -1.85 -6.19
N VAL A 37 -17.54 -2.22 -4.93
CA VAL A 37 -17.20 -3.53 -4.41
C VAL A 37 -18.50 -4.33 -4.18
N ARG A 38 -18.48 -5.59 -4.59
CA ARG A 38 -19.54 -6.57 -4.35
C ARG A 38 -18.97 -7.74 -3.56
N LEU A 39 -19.72 -8.19 -2.56
CA LEU A 39 -19.38 -9.37 -1.78
C LEU A 39 -20.09 -10.59 -2.38
N VAL A 40 -19.32 -11.61 -2.70
CA VAL A 40 -19.79 -12.94 -3.08
C VAL A 40 -19.70 -13.82 -1.83
N HIS A 41 -20.83 -14.03 -1.16
CA HIS A 41 -20.92 -14.79 0.07
C HIS A 41 -21.09 -16.28 -0.21
N HIS A 42 -20.24 -17.13 0.40
CA HIS A 42 -20.25 -18.57 0.27
C HIS A 42 -20.65 -19.21 1.62
N PRO A 43 -21.96 -19.51 1.84
CA PRO A 43 -22.46 -19.95 3.13
C PRO A 43 -21.90 -21.31 3.58
N ASP A 44 -21.47 -22.14 2.63
CA ASP A 44 -20.96 -23.49 2.89
C ASP A 44 -19.44 -23.60 2.87
N ASP A 45 -18.71 -22.47 2.81
CA ASP A 45 -17.25 -22.41 2.60
C ASP A 45 -16.75 -23.12 1.33
N ASP A 46 -17.62 -23.48 0.43
CA ASP A 46 -17.31 -24.06 -0.86
C ASP A 46 -17.50 -23.01 -1.95
N PHE A 47 -16.40 -22.50 -2.48
CA PHE A 47 -16.42 -21.42 -3.49
C PHE A 47 -16.85 -21.90 -4.88
N GLU A 48 -17.02 -23.20 -5.08
CA GLU A 48 -17.59 -23.79 -6.30
C GLU A 48 -19.13 -23.93 -6.23
N LEU A 49 -19.70 -23.86 -5.02
CA LEU A 49 -21.12 -23.96 -4.78
C LEU A 49 -21.79 -22.60 -4.61
N ASN A 50 -23.10 -22.64 -4.48
CA ASN A 50 -24.03 -21.52 -4.36
C ASN A 50 -23.46 -20.30 -3.64
N ALA A 51 -23.39 -19.20 -4.36
CA ALA A 51 -22.95 -17.92 -3.82
C ALA A 51 -24.02 -16.84 -4.02
N ASP A 52 -24.24 -16.05 -2.98
CA ASP A 52 -25.08 -14.87 -3.04
C ASP A 52 -24.21 -13.62 -3.24
N THR A 53 -24.51 -12.82 -4.26
CA THR A 53 -23.82 -11.55 -4.48
C THR A 53 -24.60 -10.41 -3.85
N MET A 54 -23.94 -9.69 -2.96
CA MET A 54 -24.55 -8.55 -2.25
C MET A 54 -23.65 -7.31 -2.28
N VAL A 55 -24.15 -6.22 -1.73
CA VAL A 55 -23.37 -4.99 -1.56
C VAL A 55 -22.29 -5.23 -0.50
N ALA A 56 -21.05 -4.90 -0.82
CA ALA A 56 -19.96 -4.85 0.16
C ALA A 56 -19.90 -3.45 0.79
N ALA A 57 -20.73 -3.20 1.81
CA ALA A 57 -20.73 -1.95 2.56
C ALA A 57 -19.68 -1.98 3.68
N LYS A 58 -19.06 -0.82 3.98
CA LYS A 58 -18.00 -0.67 5.00
C LYS A 58 -16.84 -1.66 4.79
N THR A 59 -16.45 -1.80 3.55
CA THR A 59 -15.33 -2.64 3.14
C THR A 59 -14.14 -1.74 2.84
N ASP A 60 -12.99 -2.07 3.39
CA ASP A 60 -11.75 -1.35 3.11
C ASP A 60 -11.35 -1.55 1.65
N VAL A 61 -11.03 -0.45 0.99
CA VAL A 61 -10.53 -0.39 -0.38
C VAL A 61 -9.22 0.40 -0.38
N PHE A 62 -8.24 -0.12 -1.06
CA PHE A 62 -6.88 0.39 -1.08
C PHE A 62 -6.49 0.87 -2.46
N LEU A 63 -5.68 1.93 -2.53
CA LEU A 63 -5.19 2.54 -3.76
C LEU A 63 -3.66 2.54 -3.79
N VAL A 64 -3.08 1.85 -4.76
CA VAL A 64 -1.64 1.89 -5.05
C VAL A 64 -1.38 2.95 -6.11
N TYR A 65 -0.33 3.74 -5.91
CA TYR A 65 0.11 4.78 -6.84
C TYR A 65 1.19 4.23 -7.77
N GLY A 66 0.90 4.23 -9.08
CA GLY A 66 1.85 3.70 -10.07
C GLY A 66 2.25 2.26 -9.77
N ASP A 67 3.56 2.02 -9.75
CA ASP A 67 4.16 0.70 -9.50
C ASP A 67 4.67 0.54 -8.05
N GLU A 68 4.11 1.30 -7.08
CA GLU A 68 4.51 1.18 -5.68
C GLU A 68 4.10 -0.19 -5.11
N ALA A 69 4.94 -0.75 -4.24
CA ALA A 69 4.68 -2.05 -3.60
C ALA A 69 3.73 -1.97 -2.40
N TYR A 70 3.25 -0.79 -2.05
CA TYR A 70 2.34 -0.52 -0.94
C TYR A 70 1.26 0.48 -1.36
N TYR A 71 0.14 0.50 -0.65
CA TYR A 71 -0.91 1.46 -0.94
C TYR A 71 -0.57 2.86 -0.40
N GLY A 72 -0.89 3.88 -1.20
CA GLY A 72 -0.71 5.28 -0.84
C GLY A 72 -1.95 5.91 -0.21
N ASP A 73 -3.12 5.28 -0.36
CA ASP A 73 -4.40 5.75 0.18
C ASP A 73 -5.35 4.59 0.44
N ASP A 74 -6.29 4.78 1.36
CA ASP A 74 -7.36 3.83 1.67
C ASP A 74 -8.69 4.56 1.93
N THR A 75 -9.79 3.86 1.73
CA THR A 75 -11.16 4.34 2.01
C THR A 75 -12.09 3.17 2.30
N GLU A 76 -13.26 3.45 2.86
CA GLU A 76 -14.32 2.44 3.01
C GLU A 76 -15.43 2.64 1.97
N THR A 77 -16.05 1.54 1.58
CA THR A 77 -17.24 1.59 0.72
C THR A 77 -18.47 2.14 1.46
N GLY A 78 -19.26 2.93 0.74
CA GLY A 78 -20.55 3.39 1.20
C GLY A 78 -21.62 2.28 1.31
N PRO A 79 -22.86 2.64 1.72
CA PRO A 79 -23.95 1.68 1.86
C PRO A 79 -24.39 0.96 0.58
N ASP A 80 -24.03 1.51 -0.57
CA ASP A 80 -24.29 0.96 -1.91
C ASP A 80 -23.07 0.21 -2.50
N GLY A 81 -21.97 0.18 -1.75
CA GLY A 81 -20.70 -0.42 -2.16
C GLY A 81 -19.82 0.49 -3.02
N LEU A 82 -20.18 1.77 -3.19
CA LEU A 82 -19.37 2.76 -3.90
C LEU A 82 -18.16 3.15 -3.05
N TYR A 83 -17.00 3.26 -3.68
CA TYR A 83 -15.80 3.90 -3.12
C TYR A 83 -15.31 5.00 -4.04
N GLN A 84 -14.60 6.00 -3.48
CA GLN A 84 -14.03 7.12 -4.21
C GLN A 84 -12.69 7.55 -3.60
N PHE A 85 -11.71 7.78 -4.48
CA PHE A 85 -10.44 8.44 -4.16
C PHE A 85 -10.36 9.73 -4.95
N GLU A 86 -10.31 10.85 -4.25
CA GLU A 86 -10.36 12.17 -4.84
C GLU A 86 -9.01 12.90 -4.80
N TYR A 87 -8.91 14.01 -5.54
CA TYR A 87 -7.72 14.87 -5.59
C TYR A 87 -6.47 14.18 -6.10
N LEU A 88 -6.63 13.22 -7.02
CA LEU A 88 -5.53 12.47 -7.58
C LEU A 88 -4.91 13.18 -8.80
N ARG A 89 -3.61 13.01 -8.95
CA ARG A 89 -2.86 13.37 -10.15
C ARG A 89 -3.15 12.38 -11.28
N PRO A 90 -2.97 12.79 -12.56
CA PRO A 90 -3.08 11.84 -13.67
C PRO A 90 -1.99 10.76 -13.57
N GLY A 91 -2.31 9.54 -13.97
CA GLY A 91 -1.38 8.42 -13.97
C GLY A 91 -2.07 7.07 -13.85
N HIS A 92 -1.27 6.05 -13.58
CA HIS A 92 -1.70 4.67 -13.42
C HIS A 92 -1.99 4.38 -11.95
N TYR A 93 -3.10 3.66 -11.68
CA TYR A 93 -3.52 3.31 -10.33
C TYR A 93 -3.98 1.86 -10.28
N THR A 94 -3.66 1.17 -9.19
CA THR A 94 -4.23 -0.14 -8.86
C THR A 94 -5.15 0.02 -7.65
N VAL A 95 -6.40 -0.42 -7.79
CA VAL A 95 -7.39 -0.46 -6.70
C VAL A 95 -7.60 -1.91 -6.31
N PHE A 96 -7.63 -2.21 -5.01
CA PHE A 96 -7.89 -3.56 -4.54
C PHE A 96 -8.69 -3.59 -3.23
N ALA A 97 -9.35 -4.72 -3.01
CA ALA A 97 -10.01 -5.07 -1.76
C ALA A 97 -9.75 -6.56 -1.48
N TYR A 98 -9.97 -7.03 -0.24
CA TYR A 98 -9.62 -8.39 0.12
C TYR A 98 -10.80 -9.35 0.08
N SER A 99 -10.62 -10.47 -0.63
CA SER A 99 -11.36 -11.72 -0.42
C SER A 99 -10.81 -12.48 0.79
N THR A 100 -11.66 -13.24 1.45
CA THR A 100 -11.27 -14.24 2.46
C THR A 100 -11.63 -15.62 1.93
N LEU A 101 -10.63 -16.43 1.59
CA LEU A 101 -10.82 -17.79 1.07
C LEU A 101 -11.36 -18.74 2.14
N PRO A 102 -11.89 -19.94 1.78
CA PRO A 102 -12.34 -20.97 2.74
C PRO A 102 -11.24 -21.39 3.72
N THR A 103 -9.98 -21.30 3.30
CA THR A 103 -8.80 -21.55 4.14
C THR A 103 -8.57 -20.46 5.19
N GLY A 104 -9.27 -19.32 5.09
CA GLY A 104 -9.05 -18.11 5.88
C GLY A 104 -7.94 -17.21 5.39
N GLU A 105 -7.35 -17.57 4.25
CA GLU A 105 -6.36 -16.74 3.59
C GLU A 105 -7.04 -15.50 2.99
N LYS A 106 -6.43 -14.34 3.17
CA LYS A 106 -6.84 -13.11 2.48
C LYS A 106 -6.12 -13.04 1.14
N VAL A 107 -6.86 -12.76 0.09
CA VAL A 107 -6.35 -12.56 -1.27
C VAL A 107 -6.83 -11.22 -1.79
N ALA A 108 -5.93 -10.43 -2.37
CA ALA A 108 -6.28 -9.16 -2.96
C ALA A 108 -6.96 -9.35 -4.32
N GLU A 109 -8.15 -8.81 -4.46
CA GLU A 109 -8.87 -8.68 -5.73
C GLU A 109 -8.62 -7.28 -6.28
N SER A 110 -7.87 -7.17 -7.36
CA SER A 110 -7.39 -5.88 -7.86
C SER A 110 -7.89 -5.54 -9.26
N GLN A 111 -7.96 -4.24 -9.53
CA GLN A 111 -8.24 -3.66 -10.84
C GLN A 111 -7.31 -2.49 -11.09
N THR A 112 -6.84 -2.34 -12.31
CA THR A 112 -6.01 -1.21 -12.72
C THR A 112 -6.82 -0.19 -13.52
N VAL A 113 -6.44 1.08 -13.41
CA VAL A 113 -7.10 2.17 -14.15
C VAL A 113 -6.12 3.29 -14.48
N GLU A 114 -6.30 3.87 -15.66
CA GLU A 114 -5.61 5.09 -16.10
C GLU A 114 -6.47 6.32 -15.80
N LEU A 115 -5.92 7.27 -15.08
CA LEU A 115 -6.57 8.52 -14.73
C LEU A 115 -6.01 9.67 -15.57
N ALA A 116 -6.83 10.26 -16.43
CA ALA A 116 -6.48 11.48 -17.14
C ALA A 116 -6.61 12.71 -16.22
N ARG A 117 -5.94 13.81 -16.57
CA ARG A 117 -5.99 15.04 -15.77
C ARG A 117 -7.41 15.56 -15.58
N GLY A 118 -7.85 15.67 -14.33
CA GLY A 118 -9.16 16.19 -13.95
C GLY A 118 -10.35 15.34 -14.38
N ALA A 119 -10.10 14.10 -14.77
CA ALA A 119 -11.14 13.15 -15.13
C ALA A 119 -11.67 12.40 -13.90
N VAL A 120 -12.82 11.76 -14.11
CA VAL A 120 -13.29 10.68 -13.23
C VAL A 120 -13.02 9.37 -13.97
N ALA A 121 -12.24 8.49 -13.37
CA ALA A 121 -11.95 7.17 -13.91
C ALA A 121 -12.79 6.11 -13.17
N GLU A 122 -13.59 5.37 -13.94
CA GLU A 122 -14.43 4.29 -13.43
C GLU A 122 -13.63 2.98 -13.43
N VAL A 123 -13.52 2.39 -12.26
CA VAL A 123 -12.87 1.08 -12.07
C VAL A 123 -13.91 -0.01 -12.28
N PRO A 124 -13.59 -1.11 -12.98
CA PRO A 124 -14.48 -2.27 -13.03
C PRO A 124 -14.84 -2.75 -11.62
N THR A 125 -16.07 -3.24 -11.43
CA THR A 125 -16.52 -3.74 -10.13
C THR A 125 -15.56 -4.81 -9.59
N ILE A 126 -15.11 -4.61 -8.36
CA ILE A 126 -14.30 -5.59 -7.63
C ILE A 126 -15.25 -6.55 -6.92
N TYR A 127 -15.08 -7.84 -7.16
CA TYR A 127 -15.83 -8.90 -6.47
C TYR A 127 -14.91 -9.53 -5.45
N ILE A 128 -15.26 -9.37 -4.18
CA ILE A 128 -14.57 -10.02 -3.07
C ILE A 128 -15.40 -11.21 -2.58
N HIS A 129 -14.72 -12.22 -2.10
CA HIS A 129 -15.34 -13.45 -1.60
C HIS A 129 -15.16 -13.54 -0.09
N ASP A 130 -16.14 -14.09 0.63
CA ASP A 130 -16.00 -14.48 2.02
C ASP A 130 -16.38 -15.94 2.24
N GLY A 131 -15.75 -16.51 3.25
CA GLY A 131 -15.97 -17.85 3.75
C GLY A 131 -15.36 -17.93 5.15
N LYS A 132 -15.36 -19.09 5.78
CA LYS A 132 -14.75 -19.24 7.10
C LYS A 132 -13.24 -19.06 7.08
N ALA A 133 -12.72 -18.17 7.92
CA ALA A 133 -11.31 -17.89 8.09
C ALA A 133 -10.70 -18.79 9.17
N TYR A 134 -9.67 -19.60 8.85
CA TYR A 134 -9.10 -20.58 9.78
C TYR A 134 -7.57 -20.56 9.92
N GLY A 135 -6.94 -19.43 9.79
CA GLY A 135 -5.57 -19.30 10.26
C GLY A 135 -5.53 -19.21 11.79
N THR A 136 -4.61 -19.89 12.43
CA THR A 136 -4.44 -19.88 13.90
C THR A 136 -3.04 -19.50 14.35
N SER A 137 -2.12 -19.30 13.42
CA SER A 137 -0.75 -18.90 13.73
C SER A 137 -0.59 -17.39 13.79
N ILE A 138 0.45 -16.97 14.48
CA ILE A 138 0.81 -15.56 14.69
C ILE A 138 2.26 -15.38 14.26
N VAL A 139 2.54 -14.30 13.53
CA VAL A 139 3.91 -13.80 13.31
C VAL A 139 4.02 -12.46 13.99
N LYS A 140 5.07 -12.28 14.79
CA LYS A 140 5.36 -11.03 15.50
C LYS A 140 6.78 -10.55 15.24
N GLY A 141 6.99 -9.26 15.41
CA GLY A 141 8.30 -8.63 15.29
C GLY A 141 8.32 -7.25 15.91
N GLN A 142 9.42 -6.54 15.70
CA GLN A 142 9.63 -5.20 16.24
C GLN A 142 10.20 -4.28 15.16
N VAL A 143 9.86 -2.99 15.26
CA VAL A 143 10.45 -1.91 14.46
C VAL A 143 11.14 -0.92 15.39
N ILE A 144 12.39 -0.61 15.09
CA ILE A 144 13.21 0.39 15.76
C ILE A 144 13.41 1.56 14.81
N ALA A 145 13.18 2.77 15.29
CA ALA A 145 13.47 3.99 14.55
C ALA A 145 14.88 4.48 14.91
N ALA A 146 15.76 4.55 13.92
CA ALA A 146 17.06 5.19 14.01
C ALA A 146 16.97 6.62 13.50
N TYR A 147 17.16 7.60 14.35
CA TYR A 147 17.03 9.03 14.06
C TYR A 147 18.35 9.61 13.61
N TYR A 148 18.31 10.38 12.54
CA TYR A 148 19.44 11.09 11.97
C TYR A 148 19.20 12.58 11.93
N VAL A 149 20.23 13.37 12.22
CA VAL A 149 20.20 14.84 12.16
C VAL A 149 21.21 15.30 11.12
N LYS A 150 20.86 16.32 10.36
CA LYS A 150 21.76 16.88 9.32
C LYS A 150 22.67 17.93 9.95
N ASP A 151 23.99 17.66 9.99
CA ASP A 151 25.02 18.59 10.46
C ASP A 151 25.99 18.87 9.29
N ASP A 152 26.17 20.15 8.94
CA ASP A 152 26.97 20.61 7.80
C ASP A 152 26.68 19.87 6.47
N GLY A 153 25.40 19.51 6.25
CA GLY A 153 24.95 18.80 5.06
C GLY A 153 25.17 17.28 5.07
N VAL A 154 25.69 16.73 6.17
CA VAL A 154 25.95 15.29 6.36
C VAL A 154 24.99 14.75 7.42
N TRP A 155 24.33 13.64 7.11
CA TRP A 155 23.48 12.93 8.05
C TRP A 155 24.32 12.20 9.12
N GLN A 156 24.04 12.50 10.38
CA GLN A 156 24.70 11.88 11.53
C GLN A 156 23.67 11.14 12.36
N TYR A 157 23.99 9.91 12.77
CA TYR A 157 23.18 9.16 13.73
C TYR A 157 23.06 9.95 15.03
N HIS A 158 21.84 10.09 15.52
CA HIS A 158 21.53 10.81 16.73
C HIS A 158 21.12 9.89 17.89
N SER A 159 20.11 9.05 17.65
CA SER A 159 19.54 8.14 18.66
C SER A 159 18.70 7.06 17.99
N GLU A 160 18.23 6.10 18.78
CA GLU A 160 17.25 5.11 18.34
C GLU A 160 16.23 4.85 19.45
N GLY A 161 15.09 4.31 19.07
CA GLY A 161 14.03 3.91 19.97
C GLY A 161 12.93 3.13 19.27
N PRO A 162 11.93 2.61 20.01
CA PRO A 162 10.79 1.93 19.40
C PRO A 162 10.08 2.86 18.40
N ALA A 163 9.77 2.34 17.21
CA ALA A 163 8.94 3.06 16.24
C ALA A 163 7.48 2.88 16.63
N TYR A 164 6.82 3.94 17.10
CA TYR A 164 5.41 3.95 17.45
C TYR A 164 4.51 4.31 16.26
N GLU A 165 3.34 3.64 16.14
CA GLU A 165 2.37 3.87 15.05
C GLU A 165 2.96 3.68 13.64
N HIS A 166 4.07 2.98 13.52
CA HIS A 166 4.70 2.72 12.25
C HIS A 166 4.01 1.56 11.53
N ARG A 167 3.76 1.69 10.24
CA ARG A 167 3.02 0.72 9.44
C ARG A 167 3.91 -0.42 8.97
N VAL A 168 3.45 -1.64 9.15
CA VAL A 168 4.10 -2.88 8.72
C VAL A 168 3.09 -3.68 7.89
N TYR A 169 3.56 -4.29 6.82
CA TYR A 169 2.76 -5.02 5.84
C TYR A 169 3.17 -6.49 5.80
N ILE A 170 2.23 -7.36 5.41
CA ILE A 170 2.50 -8.77 5.16
C ILE A 170 1.91 -9.20 3.82
N ARG A 171 2.65 -10.02 3.08
CA ARG A 171 2.19 -10.66 1.85
C ARG A 171 2.63 -12.12 1.78
N LYS A 172 2.02 -12.92 0.91
CA LYS A 172 2.55 -14.23 0.54
C LYS A 172 3.85 -14.06 -0.22
N ALA A 173 4.80 -14.94 0.02
CA ALA A 173 6.06 -14.92 -0.70
C ALA A 173 5.85 -15.06 -2.21
N GLY A 174 6.41 -14.12 -2.97
CA GLY A 174 6.30 -14.06 -4.42
C GLY A 174 5.05 -13.34 -4.95
N GLU A 175 4.17 -12.83 -4.10
CA GLU A 175 3.06 -11.97 -4.51
C GLU A 175 3.46 -10.48 -4.48
N GLU A 176 2.83 -9.68 -5.34
CA GLU A 176 3.10 -8.25 -5.41
C GLU A 176 2.36 -7.47 -4.32
N LEU A 177 1.09 -7.83 -4.06
CA LEU A 177 0.23 -7.11 -3.12
C LEU A 177 0.28 -7.74 -1.72
N HIS A 178 0.31 -6.88 -0.70
CA HIS A 178 0.11 -7.32 0.67
C HIS A 178 -1.38 -7.67 0.90
N PHE A 179 -1.66 -8.57 1.80
CA PHE A 179 -3.02 -8.97 2.16
C PHE A 179 -3.44 -8.47 3.54
N ASP A 180 -2.51 -7.98 4.35
CA ASP A 180 -2.79 -7.40 5.66
C ASP A 180 -1.72 -6.37 6.03
N ASP A 181 -2.08 -5.43 6.90
CA ASP A 181 -1.15 -4.50 7.49
C ASP A 181 -1.52 -4.23 8.96
N THR A 182 -0.55 -3.74 9.70
CA THR A 182 -0.74 -3.36 11.11
C THR A 182 0.17 -2.19 11.47
N ARG A 183 -0.09 -1.59 12.63
CA ARG A 183 0.78 -0.55 13.20
C ARG A 183 1.47 -1.06 14.44
N THR A 184 2.69 -0.58 14.65
CA THR A 184 3.47 -0.90 15.84
C THR A 184 2.89 -0.24 17.09
N GLY A 185 2.99 -0.92 18.21
CA GLY A 185 2.67 -0.40 19.53
C GLY A 185 3.71 0.58 20.08
N VAL A 186 3.51 1.04 21.30
CA VAL A 186 4.42 1.98 22.01
C VAL A 186 5.83 1.40 22.24
N ASP A 187 5.96 0.09 22.21
CA ASP A 187 7.21 -0.66 22.32
C ASP A 187 7.83 -1.01 20.97
N GLY A 188 7.23 -0.53 19.87
CA GLY A 188 7.64 -0.83 18.50
C GLY A 188 7.23 -2.23 18.02
N CYS A 189 6.52 -3.02 18.84
CA CYS A 189 6.11 -4.37 18.48
C CYS A 189 4.89 -4.38 17.58
N PHE A 190 4.81 -5.40 16.71
CA PHE A 190 3.66 -5.69 15.86
C PHE A 190 3.36 -7.19 15.83
N ALA A 191 2.15 -7.56 15.42
CA ALA A 191 1.77 -8.95 15.18
C ALA A 191 0.72 -9.07 14.07
N PHE A 192 0.92 -10.06 13.20
CA PHE A 192 -0.07 -10.55 12.26
C PHE A 192 -0.67 -11.85 12.79
N GLN A 193 -1.99 -11.92 12.83
CA GLN A 193 -2.75 -13.05 13.39
C GLN A 193 -3.50 -13.80 12.31
N LYS A 194 -4.06 -14.95 12.67
CA LYS A 194 -4.89 -15.79 11.79
C LYS A 194 -4.16 -16.26 10.52
N LEU A 195 -2.87 -16.50 10.62
CA LEU A 195 -2.07 -16.98 9.50
C LEU A 195 -2.18 -18.50 9.35
N GLN A 196 -2.27 -18.95 8.10
CA GLN A 196 -2.14 -20.36 7.69
C GLN A 196 -0.66 -20.75 7.57
N PRO A 197 -0.32 -22.04 7.64
CA PRO A 197 1.01 -22.50 7.21
C PRO A 197 1.35 -22.02 5.79
N GLY A 198 2.56 -21.52 5.60
CA GLY A 198 3.02 -21.00 4.31
C GLY A 198 4.20 -20.04 4.45
N GLU A 199 4.69 -19.60 3.31
CA GLU A 199 5.79 -18.64 3.22
C GLU A 199 5.25 -17.21 3.11
N TYR A 200 5.79 -16.32 3.94
CA TYR A 200 5.37 -14.92 3.99
C TYR A 200 6.57 -13.98 3.87
N GLU A 201 6.31 -12.81 3.34
CA GLU A 201 7.21 -11.66 3.38
C GLU A 201 6.56 -10.55 4.20
N ILE A 202 7.28 -10.08 5.22
CA ILE A 202 6.90 -8.92 6.01
C ILE A 202 7.78 -7.76 5.57
N PHE A 203 7.19 -6.59 5.39
CA PHE A 203 7.95 -5.44 4.96
C PHE A 203 7.43 -4.14 5.57
N THR A 204 8.29 -3.14 5.55
CA THR A 204 7.95 -1.79 5.98
C THR A 204 8.70 -0.76 5.16
N VAL A 205 8.22 0.48 5.18
CA VAL A 205 8.82 1.61 4.48
C VAL A 205 9.80 2.32 5.42
N THR A 206 10.95 2.67 4.90
CA THR A 206 11.96 3.52 5.54
C THR A 206 12.36 4.64 4.59
N GLU A 207 13.16 5.59 5.06
CA GLU A 207 13.88 6.54 4.21
C GLU A 207 15.32 6.07 3.98
N ASP A 208 15.89 6.38 2.83
CA ASP A 208 17.32 6.23 2.59
C ASP A 208 18.11 7.50 2.97
N ALA A 209 19.40 7.53 2.67
CA ALA A 209 20.26 8.67 2.97
C ALA A 209 19.95 9.90 2.09
N GLU A 210 19.32 9.71 0.95
CA GLU A 210 18.88 10.72 -0.01
C GLU A 210 17.43 11.19 0.23
N GLU A 211 16.79 10.73 1.34
CA GLU A 211 15.41 11.05 1.73
C GLU A 211 14.35 10.43 0.80
N PHE A 212 14.70 9.35 0.05
CA PHE A 212 13.75 8.60 -0.75
C PHE A 212 13.16 7.43 0.03
N PRO A 213 11.89 7.07 -0.24
CA PRO A 213 11.29 5.86 0.32
C PRO A 213 12.04 4.60 -0.12
N ALA A 214 12.34 3.73 0.83
CA ALA A 214 12.95 2.44 0.60
C ALA A 214 12.17 1.35 1.37
N LEU A 215 12.25 0.10 0.92
CA LEU A 215 11.56 -1.02 1.55
C LEU A 215 12.56 -1.92 2.26
N LEU A 216 12.18 -2.33 3.48
CA LEU A 216 12.87 -3.37 4.24
C LEU A 216 12.00 -4.62 4.24
N PHE A 217 12.59 -5.78 3.96
CA PHE A 217 11.90 -7.06 3.88
C PHE A 217 12.50 -8.09 4.83
N GLN A 218 11.65 -8.94 5.40
CA GLN A 218 12.03 -10.18 6.07
C GLN A 218 11.07 -11.29 5.67
N SER A 219 11.62 -12.48 5.40
CA SER A 219 10.84 -13.66 5.09
C SER A 219 10.61 -14.48 6.36
N VAL A 220 9.44 -15.10 6.47
CA VAL A 220 9.11 -16.01 7.56
C VAL A 220 8.32 -17.19 7.03
N SER A 221 8.73 -18.41 7.46
CA SER A 221 8.02 -19.64 7.19
C SER A 221 7.12 -19.98 8.38
N VAL A 222 5.82 -20.07 8.16
CA VAL A 222 4.84 -20.59 9.12
C VAL A 222 4.67 -22.07 8.83
N GLU A 223 5.36 -22.95 9.57
CA GLU A 223 5.40 -24.39 9.28
C GLU A 223 4.18 -25.13 9.85
N GLU A 224 3.70 -24.72 11.03
CA GLU A 224 2.60 -25.38 11.75
C GLU A 224 1.50 -24.39 12.16
N SER A 225 0.26 -24.86 12.15
CA SER A 225 -0.87 -24.11 12.68
C SER A 225 -0.80 -23.96 14.21
N GLY A 226 -1.34 -22.86 14.73
CA GLY A 226 -1.46 -22.63 16.18
C GLY A 226 -0.16 -22.25 16.86
N ARG A 227 0.87 -21.85 16.12
CA ARG A 227 2.17 -21.42 16.64
C ARG A 227 2.36 -19.92 16.57
N VAL A 228 3.26 -19.44 17.41
CA VAL A 228 3.76 -18.07 17.37
C VAL A 228 5.18 -18.10 16.82
N TYR A 229 5.39 -17.38 15.74
CA TYR A 229 6.67 -17.17 15.08
C TYR A 229 7.15 -15.76 15.38
N GLU A 230 8.39 -15.59 15.69
CA GLU A 230 9.00 -14.30 15.97
C GLU A 230 10.12 -14.03 14.96
N LEU A 231 10.14 -12.85 14.38
CA LEU A 231 11.24 -12.44 13.51
C LEU A 231 12.53 -12.39 14.33
N GLU A 232 13.63 -12.90 13.75
CA GLU A 232 14.92 -13.01 14.46
C GLU A 232 15.52 -11.65 14.78
N GLU A 233 15.31 -10.66 13.91
CA GLU A 233 15.86 -9.32 14.06
C GLU A 233 14.75 -8.26 13.92
N PRO A 234 14.86 -7.10 14.59
CA PRO A 234 13.94 -6.01 14.37
C PRO A 234 14.17 -5.37 12.99
N PHE A 235 13.13 -4.77 12.42
CA PHE A 235 13.31 -3.79 11.36
C PHE A 235 13.95 -2.54 11.95
N VAL A 236 14.99 -2.02 11.32
CA VAL A 236 15.58 -0.73 11.69
C VAL A 236 15.26 0.28 10.60
N ILE A 237 14.29 1.15 10.86
CA ILE A 237 13.91 2.20 9.94
C ILE A 237 14.74 3.46 10.19
N ARG A 238 15.04 4.19 9.13
CA ARG A 238 15.69 5.49 9.19
C ARG A 238 14.64 6.60 9.22
N ILE A 239 14.84 7.57 10.10
CA ILE A 239 14.05 8.80 10.19
C ILE A 239 15.02 9.98 10.14
N ASN A 240 14.87 10.81 9.14
CA ASN A 240 15.65 12.05 8.97
C ASN A 240 14.91 13.21 9.66
N LEU A 241 15.57 13.88 10.65
CA LEU A 241 15.02 14.97 11.47
C LEU A 241 15.40 16.35 10.92
#